data_9ab4bd6a6bfed26da238291efb595f68
#
_entry.id   9ab4bd6a6bfed26da238291efb595f68
#
_cell.length_a   1.000
_cell.length_b   1.000
_cell.length_c   1.000
_cell.angle_alpha   90.00
_cell.angle_beta   90.00
_cell.angle_gamma   90.00
#
_symmetry.space_group_name_H-M   'P 1'
#
loop_
_entity.id
_entity.type
_entity.pdbx_description
1 polymer ?
#
loop_
_entity_poly.entity_id
_entity_poly.type
_entity_poly.pdbx_seq_one_letter_code
_entity_poly.pdbx_strand_id
1 'polypeptide(L)'
;MLRDRPVTVIGGGIGGLAAALAAARAGARVTVLEQAPEIAEVGAGIQISPNGWVVLKALGLAETVAATAPRSTAVRLRDFRRGAEVFAMPLTSADRPFHLVHRADLIAALAGAAQAAGVTLRLGTRVAAVAPEDDATMLTLADGTQEMHGLTFAADGIGSPARAALNPKSRAFFTGQVAWRATVPDDGSLAAEAHVFMGPGRHLVCYPLRGGRLINIVAVEERDAW
;
A
#
# COMPACT_ATOMS: atom_id res chain seq x y z
N MET A 1 10.32 -6.81 -24.42
CA MET A 1 11.28 -6.36 -23.38
C MET A 1 11.06 -4.88 -23.14
N LEU A 2 11.18 -4.40 -21.87
CA LEU A 2 10.94 -2.99 -21.51
C LEU A 2 12.16 -2.08 -21.69
N ARG A 3 13.30 -2.61 -22.14
CA ARG A 3 14.56 -1.87 -22.24
C ARG A 3 14.39 -0.61 -23.09
N ASP A 4 14.77 0.54 -22.52
CA ASP A 4 14.70 1.87 -23.11
C ASP A 4 13.29 2.36 -23.50
N ARG A 5 12.26 1.57 -23.19
CA ARG A 5 10.87 1.99 -23.44
C ARG A 5 10.41 3.03 -22.44
N PRO A 6 9.73 4.10 -22.88
CA PRO A 6 9.04 4.98 -21.97
C PRO A 6 7.84 4.25 -21.35
N VAL A 7 7.74 4.33 -20.03
CA VAL A 7 6.62 3.77 -19.24
C VAL A 7 6.09 4.84 -18.32
N THR A 8 4.79 5.03 -18.32
CA THR A 8 4.12 5.95 -17.40
C THR A 8 3.34 5.15 -16.36
N VAL A 9 3.44 5.54 -15.10
CA VAL A 9 2.67 4.96 -14.00
C VAL A 9 1.78 6.05 -13.42
N ILE A 10 0.48 5.81 -13.37
CA ILE A 10 -0.49 6.72 -12.75
C ILE A 10 -0.68 6.30 -11.30
N GLY A 11 -0.28 7.16 -10.36
CA GLY A 11 -0.37 6.96 -8.93
C GLY A 11 0.97 6.58 -8.27
N GLY A 12 1.39 7.37 -7.27
CA GLY A 12 2.61 7.21 -6.47
C GLY A 12 2.40 6.45 -5.15
N GLY A 13 1.33 5.66 -5.03
CA GLY A 13 1.11 4.77 -3.89
C GLY A 13 1.99 3.52 -3.93
N ILE A 14 1.81 2.61 -2.95
CA ILE A 14 2.60 1.36 -2.83
C ILE A 14 2.62 0.57 -4.14
N GLY A 15 1.45 0.39 -4.77
CA GLY A 15 1.35 -0.39 -6.01
C GLY A 15 2.06 0.29 -7.18
N GLY A 16 1.90 1.61 -7.33
CA GLY A 16 2.51 2.38 -8.42
C GLY A 16 4.02 2.48 -8.28
N LEU A 17 4.54 2.77 -7.09
CA LEU A 17 5.98 2.80 -6.83
C LEU A 17 6.64 1.43 -7.00
N ALA A 18 5.97 0.35 -6.57
CA ALA A 18 6.46 -1.00 -6.79
C ALA A 18 6.51 -1.38 -8.28
N ALA A 19 5.47 -1.04 -9.05
CA ALA A 19 5.42 -1.24 -10.49
C ALA A 19 6.49 -0.40 -11.22
N ALA A 20 6.64 0.86 -10.82
CA ALA A 20 7.64 1.77 -11.38
C ALA A 20 9.07 1.24 -11.15
N LEU A 21 9.39 0.81 -9.92
CA LEU A 21 10.68 0.23 -9.59
C LEU A 21 10.95 -1.06 -10.38
N ALA A 22 9.94 -1.93 -10.49
CA ALA A 22 10.05 -3.17 -11.27
C ALA A 22 10.31 -2.89 -12.76
N ALA A 23 9.59 -1.93 -13.35
CA ALA A 23 9.77 -1.54 -14.75
C ALA A 23 11.15 -0.89 -14.99
N ALA A 24 11.61 -0.02 -14.09
CA ALA A 24 12.93 0.59 -14.17
C ALA A 24 14.06 -0.46 -14.10
N ARG A 25 13.93 -1.44 -13.20
CA ARG A 25 14.88 -2.58 -13.12
C ARG A 25 14.86 -3.47 -14.36
N ALA A 26 13.74 -3.51 -15.08
CA ALA A 26 13.65 -4.17 -16.38
C ALA A 26 14.19 -3.30 -17.55
N GLY A 27 14.76 -2.14 -17.22
CA GLY A 27 15.43 -1.23 -18.16
C GLY A 27 14.51 -0.18 -18.80
N ALA A 28 13.28 0.01 -18.31
CA ALA A 28 12.38 1.06 -18.79
C ALA A 28 12.80 2.45 -18.31
N ARG A 29 12.45 3.47 -19.07
CA ARG A 29 12.48 4.87 -18.63
C ARG A 29 11.12 5.21 -18.02
N VAL A 30 11.05 5.28 -16.70
CA VAL A 30 9.77 5.35 -15.99
C VAL A 30 9.49 6.75 -15.47
N THR A 31 8.26 7.22 -15.69
CA THR A 31 7.70 8.41 -15.06
C THR A 31 6.46 8.03 -14.25
N VAL A 32 6.40 8.44 -12.99
CA VAL A 32 5.22 8.31 -12.13
C VAL A 32 4.51 9.67 -12.07
N LEU A 33 3.22 9.67 -12.32
CA LEU A 33 2.34 10.84 -12.15
C LEU A 33 1.58 10.67 -10.82
N GLU A 34 1.83 11.56 -9.85
CA GLU A 34 1.20 11.50 -8.53
C GLU A 34 0.48 12.82 -8.23
N GLN A 35 -0.78 12.75 -7.81
CA GLN A 35 -1.61 13.92 -7.53
C GLN A 35 -1.19 14.69 -6.27
N ALA A 36 -0.59 14.02 -5.29
CA ALA A 36 -0.10 14.65 -4.08
C ALA A 36 1.14 15.50 -4.38
N PRO A 37 1.33 16.63 -3.66
CA PRO A 37 2.52 17.47 -3.82
C PRO A 37 3.78 16.84 -3.25
N GLU A 38 3.65 15.78 -2.46
CA GLU A 38 4.76 15.04 -1.87
C GLU A 38 4.41 13.56 -1.74
N ILE A 39 5.43 12.70 -1.69
CA ILE A 39 5.26 11.28 -1.35
C ILE A 39 5.23 11.18 0.18
N ALA A 40 4.06 11.39 0.74
CA ALA A 40 3.80 11.23 2.17
C ALA A 40 2.51 10.44 2.38
N GLU A 41 2.48 9.67 3.45
CA GLU A 41 1.26 8.98 3.85
C GLU A 41 1.01 9.13 5.34
N VAL A 42 -0.25 9.39 5.69
CA VAL A 42 -0.66 9.50 7.09
C VAL A 42 -0.62 8.12 7.75
N GLY A 43 0.10 8.04 8.84
CA GLY A 43 0.57 6.84 9.49
C GLY A 43 -0.50 5.85 9.95
N ALA A 44 -0.72 4.81 9.15
CA ALA A 44 -1.37 3.59 9.58
C ALA A 44 -0.43 2.40 9.34
N GLY A 45 -0.66 1.31 10.06
CA GLY A 45 0.06 0.07 9.83
C GLY A 45 -0.47 -0.69 8.62
N ILE A 46 0.40 -1.49 8.02
CA ILE A 46 0.08 -2.51 7.03
C ILE A 46 0.80 -3.80 7.40
N GLN A 47 0.16 -4.92 7.15
CA GLN A 47 0.75 -6.23 7.35
C GLN A 47 1.25 -6.76 6.01
N ILE A 48 2.54 -7.11 5.95
CA ILE A 48 3.16 -7.72 4.77
C ILE A 48 3.26 -9.22 5.00
N SER A 49 2.38 -9.94 4.33
CA SER A 49 2.36 -11.40 4.33
C SER A 49 3.46 -11.98 3.41
N PRO A 50 3.73 -13.31 3.44
CA PRO A 50 4.81 -13.92 2.68
C PRO A 50 4.78 -13.63 1.17
N ASN A 51 3.61 -13.52 0.56
CA ASN A 51 3.46 -13.17 -0.86
C ASN A 51 3.93 -11.73 -1.15
N GLY A 52 3.59 -10.76 -0.30
CA GLY A 52 4.10 -9.39 -0.41
C GLY A 52 5.60 -9.32 -0.12
N TRP A 53 6.09 -10.15 0.81
CA TRP A 53 7.51 -10.22 1.14
C TRP A 53 8.37 -10.70 -0.02
N VAL A 54 7.91 -11.68 -0.79
CA VAL A 54 8.59 -12.15 -2.01
C VAL A 54 8.77 -11.01 -3.01
N VAL A 55 7.76 -10.15 -3.17
CA VAL A 55 7.85 -8.97 -4.04
C VAL A 55 8.88 -7.99 -3.52
N LEU A 56 8.86 -7.65 -2.23
CA LEU A 56 9.85 -6.75 -1.63
C LEU A 56 11.28 -7.30 -1.76
N LYS A 57 11.46 -8.61 -1.60
CA LYS A 57 12.75 -9.27 -1.80
C LYS A 57 13.22 -9.15 -3.26
N ALA A 58 12.35 -9.40 -4.23
CA ALA A 58 12.64 -9.24 -5.64
C ALA A 58 12.97 -7.78 -6.02
N LEU A 59 12.33 -6.83 -5.35
CA LEU A 59 12.62 -5.40 -5.46
C LEU A 59 13.82 -4.94 -4.61
N GLY A 60 14.56 -5.85 -3.95
CA GLY A 60 15.74 -5.55 -3.13
C GLY A 60 15.44 -4.67 -1.91
N LEU A 61 14.21 -4.69 -1.41
CA LEU A 61 13.76 -3.84 -0.29
C LEU A 61 13.57 -4.61 1.02
N ALA A 62 13.75 -5.94 1.00
CA ALA A 62 13.47 -6.78 2.15
C ALA A 62 14.25 -6.34 3.40
N GLU A 63 15.55 -6.11 3.28
CA GLU A 63 16.40 -5.70 4.41
C GLU A 63 16.04 -4.30 4.92
N THR A 64 15.82 -3.36 4.00
CA THR A 64 15.41 -1.98 4.36
C THR A 64 14.11 -1.97 5.14
N VAL A 65 13.12 -2.75 4.70
CA VAL A 65 11.82 -2.84 5.39
C VAL A 65 11.95 -3.60 6.71
N ALA A 66 12.70 -4.71 6.74
CA ALA A 66 12.92 -5.50 7.97
C ALA A 66 13.59 -4.70 9.09
N ALA A 67 14.45 -3.74 8.76
CA ALA A 67 15.17 -2.92 9.74
C ALA A 67 14.24 -2.13 10.68
N THR A 68 13.03 -1.78 10.23
CA THR A 68 12.05 -1.01 11.04
C THR A 68 10.76 -1.77 11.32
N ALA A 69 10.52 -2.86 10.61
CA ALA A 69 9.28 -3.63 10.66
C ALA A 69 9.45 -4.90 11.51
N PRO A 70 8.85 -4.98 12.70
CA PRO A 70 8.92 -6.19 13.51
C PRO A 70 8.30 -7.38 12.74
N ARG A 71 8.98 -8.52 12.84
CA ARG A 71 8.45 -9.77 12.33
C ARG A 71 7.38 -10.28 13.28
N SER A 72 6.17 -10.48 12.76
CA SER A 72 5.08 -11.03 13.55
C SER A 72 5.29 -12.52 13.83
N THR A 73 5.11 -12.92 15.08
CA THR A 73 5.22 -14.30 15.53
C THR A 73 3.88 -15.02 15.60
N ALA A 74 2.79 -14.28 15.71
CA ALA A 74 1.43 -14.84 15.73
C ALA A 74 0.35 -13.82 15.34
N VAL A 75 -0.80 -14.35 14.96
CA VAL A 75 -2.09 -13.64 15.02
C VAL A 75 -2.91 -14.25 16.15
N ARG A 76 -3.36 -13.41 17.10
CA ARG A 76 -4.16 -13.82 18.24
C ARG A 76 -5.58 -13.29 18.13
N LEU A 77 -6.52 -14.19 18.10
CA LEU A 77 -7.95 -13.86 18.17
C LEU A 77 -8.38 -13.83 19.63
N ARG A 78 -9.05 -12.77 20.04
CA ARG A 78 -9.46 -12.51 21.42
C ARG A 78 -10.94 -12.18 21.51
N ASP A 79 -11.57 -12.56 22.59
CA ASP A 79 -12.91 -12.09 22.95
C ASP A 79 -12.88 -10.60 23.28
N PHE A 80 -13.84 -9.83 22.76
CA PHE A 80 -13.85 -8.38 22.93
C PHE A 80 -14.19 -7.92 24.36
N ARG A 81 -14.91 -8.73 25.16
CA ARG A 81 -15.36 -8.34 26.49
C ARG A 81 -14.28 -8.47 27.55
N ARG A 82 -13.54 -9.59 27.50
CA ARG A 82 -12.54 -9.96 28.52
C ARG A 82 -11.11 -9.93 27.98
N GLY A 83 -10.93 -9.80 26.68
CA GLY A 83 -9.61 -9.93 26.06
C GLY A 83 -9.04 -11.33 26.13
N ALA A 84 -9.84 -12.32 26.55
CA ALA A 84 -9.39 -13.71 26.64
C ALA A 84 -9.00 -14.23 25.25
N GLU A 85 -7.90 -14.98 25.18
CA GLU A 85 -7.50 -15.60 23.94
C GLU A 85 -8.47 -16.73 23.58
N VAL A 86 -8.97 -16.68 22.33
CA VAL A 86 -9.83 -17.69 21.73
C VAL A 86 -9.02 -18.62 20.85
N PHE A 87 -8.07 -18.07 20.11
CA PHE A 87 -7.23 -18.82 19.18
C PHE A 87 -5.93 -18.08 18.91
N ALA A 88 -4.84 -18.80 18.76
CA ALA A 88 -3.55 -18.28 18.31
C ALA A 88 -3.11 -19.01 17.04
N MET A 89 -2.83 -18.25 15.99
CA MET A 89 -2.24 -18.75 14.75
C MET A 89 -0.75 -18.40 14.75
N PRO A 90 0.16 -19.36 14.91
CA PRO A 90 1.59 -19.08 14.88
C PRO A 90 2.07 -18.74 13.47
N LEU A 91 2.97 -17.76 13.36
CA LEU A 91 3.60 -17.28 12.13
C LEU A 91 5.12 -17.53 12.18
N THR A 92 5.52 -18.71 12.59
CA THR A 92 6.92 -19.05 12.93
C THR A 92 7.76 -19.55 11.76
N SER A 93 7.18 -19.79 10.57
CA SER A 93 7.93 -20.30 9.41
C SER A 93 9.04 -19.33 8.99
N ALA A 94 10.30 -19.77 9.04
CA ALA A 94 11.46 -18.96 8.65
C ALA A 94 11.37 -18.45 7.21
N ASP A 95 10.89 -19.31 6.30
CA ASP A 95 10.81 -19.02 4.86
C ASP A 95 9.60 -18.18 4.48
N ARG A 96 8.66 -17.99 5.40
CA ARG A 96 7.40 -17.25 5.17
C ARG A 96 7.22 -16.15 6.22
N PRO A 97 8.07 -15.12 6.21
CA PRO A 97 7.99 -14.05 7.20
C PRO A 97 6.72 -13.23 7.02
N PHE A 98 6.21 -12.74 8.13
CA PHE A 98 5.09 -11.82 8.21
C PHE A 98 5.56 -10.57 8.95
N HIS A 99 5.47 -9.39 8.34
CA HIS A 99 5.99 -8.17 8.91
C HIS A 99 4.89 -7.14 9.19
N LEU A 100 5.04 -6.44 10.31
CA LEU A 100 4.17 -5.37 10.76
C LEU A 100 4.85 -4.03 10.39
N VAL A 101 4.38 -3.39 9.33
CA VAL A 101 5.07 -2.29 8.68
C VAL A 101 4.29 -0.99 8.85
N HIS A 102 4.98 0.10 9.14
CA HIS A 102 4.38 1.42 9.05
C HIS A 102 4.28 1.83 7.57
N ARG A 103 3.09 2.19 7.09
CA ARG A 103 2.86 2.47 5.66
C ARG A 103 3.75 3.57 5.11
N ALA A 104 3.97 4.65 5.86
CA ALA A 104 4.85 5.72 5.43
C ALA A 104 6.30 5.24 5.24
N ASP A 105 6.79 4.33 6.11
CA ASP A 105 8.14 3.79 5.98
C ASP A 105 8.27 2.90 4.72
N LEU A 106 7.24 2.12 4.40
CA LEU A 106 7.20 1.31 3.19
C LEU A 106 7.18 2.19 1.93
N ILE A 107 6.34 3.23 1.92
CA ILE A 107 6.26 4.15 0.79
C ILE A 107 7.56 4.92 0.60
N ALA A 108 8.18 5.40 1.67
CA ALA A 108 9.48 6.07 1.61
C ALA A 108 10.58 5.15 1.06
N ALA A 109 10.61 3.89 1.49
CA ALA A 109 11.56 2.90 0.98
C ALA A 109 11.36 2.62 -0.53
N LEU A 110 10.09 2.47 -0.95
CA LEU A 110 9.76 2.27 -2.37
C LEU A 110 10.12 3.50 -3.22
N ALA A 111 9.76 4.70 -2.76
CA ALA A 111 10.05 5.95 -3.47
C ALA A 111 11.56 6.20 -3.61
N GLY A 112 12.31 6.04 -2.51
CA GLY A 112 13.77 6.18 -2.53
C GLY A 112 14.44 5.18 -3.49
N ALA A 113 14.01 3.92 -3.47
CA ALA A 113 14.54 2.91 -4.38
C ALA A 113 14.14 3.17 -5.85
N ALA A 114 12.91 3.64 -6.10
CA ALA A 114 12.46 4.01 -7.43
C ALA A 114 13.30 5.18 -8.00
N GLN A 115 13.49 6.24 -7.20
CA GLN A 115 14.35 7.37 -7.59
C GLN A 115 15.81 6.96 -7.83
N ALA A 116 16.37 6.12 -6.95
CA ALA A 116 17.72 5.58 -7.14
C ALA A 116 17.86 4.71 -8.41
N ALA A 117 16.75 4.09 -8.85
CA ALA A 117 16.68 3.37 -10.13
C ALA A 117 16.42 4.27 -11.35
N GLY A 118 16.39 5.60 -11.20
CA GLY A 118 16.18 6.56 -12.28
C GLY A 118 14.73 6.85 -12.62
N VAL A 119 13.77 6.47 -11.75
CA VAL A 119 12.35 6.81 -11.94
C VAL A 119 12.15 8.32 -11.69
N THR A 120 11.49 8.97 -12.64
CA THR A 120 11.05 10.37 -12.49
C THR A 120 9.71 10.43 -11.76
N LEU A 121 9.62 11.20 -10.68
CA LEU A 121 8.36 11.47 -9.97
C LEU A 121 7.84 12.86 -10.36
N ARG A 122 6.68 12.92 -11.01
CA ARG A 122 5.93 14.16 -11.30
C ARG A 122 4.83 14.29 -10.25
N LEU A 123 5.16 14.99 -9.18
CA LEU A 123 4.24 15.27 -8.07
C LEU A 123 3.30 16.42 -8.43
N GLY A 124 2.19 16.57 -7.70
CA GLY A 124 1.15 17.57 -7.99
C GLY A 124 0.46 17.33 -9.35
N THR A 125 0.63 16.16 -9.96
CA THR A 125 0.14 15.85 -11.30
C THR A 125 -1.04 14.87 -11.20
N ARG A 126 -2.24 15.44 -11.20
CA ARG A 126 -3.48 14.65 -11.13
C ARG A 126 -3.97 14.31 -12.54
N VAL A 127 -4.10 13.03 -12.84
CA VAL A 127 -4.77 12.53 -14.04
C VAL A 127 -6.28 12.52 -13.79
N ALA A 128 -7.03 13.27 -14.60
CA ALA A 128 -8.49 13.39 -14.51
C ALA A 128 -9.21 12.40 -15.41
N ALA A 129 -8.65 12.08 -16.59
CA ALA A 129 -9.22 11.10 -17.50
C ALA A 129 -8.15 10.31 -18.23
N VAL A 130 -8.52 9.11 -18.65
CA VAL A 130 -7.67 8.18 -19.41
C VAL A 130 -8.47 7.71 -20.63
N ALA A 131 -7.91 7.84 -21.81
CA ALA A 131 -8.47 7.31 -23.05
C ALA A 131 -7.44 6.40 -23.72
N PRO A 132 -7.68 5.08 -23.73
CA PRO A 132 -6.84 4.16 -24.48
C PRO A 132 -6.95 4.42 -25.99
N GLU A 133 -5.80 4.44 -26.65
CA GLU A 133 -5.64 4.47 -28.11
C GLU A 133 -4.97 3.16 -28.55
N ASP A 134 -4.85 2.91 -29.86
CA ASP A 134 -4.33 1.63 -30.38
C ASP A 134 -2.93 1.28 -29.81
N ASP A 135 -1.98 2.20 -29.91
CA ASP A 135 -0.58 2.01 -29.45
C ASP A 135 -0.16 2.97 -28.33
N ALA A 136 -1.10 3.72 -27.77
CA ALA A 136 -0.83 4.77 -26.79
C ALA A 136 -1.98 4.95 -25.81
N THR A 137 -1.81 5.87 -24.89
CA THR A 137 -2.82 6.27 -23.90
C THR A 137 -2.85 7.78 -23.85
N MET A 138 -3.97 8.39 -24.15
CA MET A 138 -4.21 9.81 -23.92
C MET A 138 -4.54 10.01 -22.45
N LEU A 139 -3.76 10.84 -21.76
CA LEU A 139 -4.03 11.28 -20.39
C LEU A 139 -4.49 12.73 -20.40
N THR A 140 -5.60 13.02 -19.75
CA THR A 140 -6.04 14.40 -19.50
C THR A 140 -5.74 14.72 -18.04
N LEU A 141 -4.92 15.73 -17.81
CA LEU A 141 -4.57 16.21 -16.48
C LEU A 141 -5.69 17.10 -15.91
N ALA A 142 -5.64 17.37 -14.60
CA ALA A 142 -6.68 18.18 -13.92
C ALA A 142 -6.75 19.64 -14.40
N ASP A 143 -5.66 20.16 -14.96
CA ASP A 143 -5.60 21.52 -15.57
C ASP A 143 -6.12 21.57 -17.02
N GLY A 144 -6.56 20.42 -17.57
CA GLY A 144 -7.03 20.28 -18.95
C GLY A 144 -5.93 19.94 -19.95
N THR A 145 -4.67 19.90 -19.56
CA THR A 145 -3.56 19.49 -20.43
C THR A 145 -3.77 18.05 -20.88
N GLN A 146 -3.54 17.78 -22.17
CA GLN A 146 -3.57 16.45 -22.74
C GLN A 146 -2.16 16.00 -23.09
N GLU A 147 -1.80 14.80 -22.67
CA GLU A 147 -0.49 14.19 -22.92
C GLU A 147 -0.68 12.79 -23.50
N MET A 148 0.05 12.48 -24.58
CA MET A 148 0.08 11.15 -25.16
C MET A 148 1.22 10.34 -24.54
N HIS A 149 0.89 9.18 -24.02
CA HIS A 149 1.84 8.25 -23.39
C HIS A 149 1.80 6.90 -24.08
N GLY A 150 2.94 6.23 -24.16
CA GLY A 150 3.02 4.86 -24.65
C GLY A 150 2.44 3.85 -23.63
N LEU A 151 3.27 2.91 -23.18
CA LEU A 151 2.84 1.95 -22.17
C LEU A 151 2.52 2.65 -20.85
N THR A 152 1.29 2.49 -20.39
CA THR A 152 0.79 3.12 -19.16
C THR A 152 0.29 2.07 -18.16
N PHE A 153 0.78 2.15 -16.91
CA PHE A 153 0.31 1.35 -15.79
C PHE A 153 -0.61 2.18 -14.90
N ALA A 154 -1.86 1.78 -14.78
CA ALA A 154 -2.82 2.42 -13.89
C ALA A 154 -2.73 1.82 -12.48
N ALA A 155 -2.24 2.63 -11.54
CA ALA A 155 -2.17 2.32 -10.11
C ALA A 155 -2.82 3.45 -9.27
N ASP A 156 -3.83 4.07 -9.84
CA ASP A 156 -4.51 5.30 -9.46
C ASP A 156 -5.60 5.12 -8.37
N GLY A 157 -5.64 3.94 -7.75
CA GLY A 157 -6.36 3.67 -6.52
C GLY A 157 -7.88 3.51 -6.68
N ILE A 158 -8.61 3.78 -5.59
CA ILE A 158 -10.06 3.51 -5.53
C ILE A 158 -10.88 4.45 -6.42
N GLY A 159 -10.42 5.68 -6.58
CA GLY A 159 -11.03 6.69 -7.48
C GLY A 159 -10.57 6.64 -8.94
N SER A 160 -9.97 5.53 -9.38
CA SER A 160 -9.28 5.34 -10.65
C SER A 160 -10.07 5.83 -11.88
N PRO A 161 -9.62 6.90 -12.56
CA PRO A 161 -10.14 7.26 -13.89
C PRO A 161 -9.82 6.22 -14.95
N ALA A 162 -8.69 5.51 -14.85
CA ALA A 162 -8.36 4.43 -15.77
C ALA A 162 -9.36 3.26 -15.66
N ARG A 163 -9.76 2.88 -14.43
CA ARG A 163 -10.78 1.86 -14.24
C ARG A 163 -12.11 2.31 -14.84
N ALA A 164 -12.50 3.57 -14.68
CA ALA A 164 -13.73 4.10 -15.26
C ALA A 164 -13.73 4.02 -16.79
N ALA A 165 -12.59 4.26 -17.44
CA ALA A 165 -12.43 4.15 -18.88
C ALA A 165 -12.47 2.68 -19.38
N LEU A 166 -11.78 1.77 -18.67
CA LEU A 166 -11.66 0.36 -19.08
C LEU A 166 -12.84 -0.50 -18.64
N ASN A 167 -13.50 -0.16 -17.53
CA ASN A 167 -14.61 -0.89 -16.96
C ASN A 167 -15.67 0.06 -16.36
N PRO A 168 -16.45 0.74 -17.18
CA PRO A 168 -17.41 1.76 -16.75
C PRO A 168 -18.53 1.23 -15.85
N LYS A 169 -18.75 -0.09 -15.82
CA LYS A 169 -19.73 -0.73 -14.94
C LYS A 169 -19.23 -0.95 -13.52
N SER A 170 -17.91 -0.85 -13.31
CA SER A 170 -17.31 -1.03 -11.98
C SER A 170 -17.44 0.25 -11.16
N ARG A 171 -18.32 0.24 -10.17
CA ARG A 171 -18.52 1.34 -9.23
C ARG A 171 -18.16 0.90 -7.82
N ALA A 172 -17.51 1.80 -7.08
CA ALA A 172 -17.33 1.59 -5.65
C ALA A 172 -18.70 1.66 -4.95
N PHE A 173 -18.89 0.79 -3.95
CA PHE A 173 -20.09 0.79 -3.12
C PHE A 173 -19.69 0.69 -1.65
N PHE A 174 -20.52 1.19 -0.77
CA PHE A 174 -20.31 1.07 0.67
C PHE A 174 -20.56 -0.38 1.11
N THR A 175 -19.61 -0.96 1.82
CA THR A 175 -19.66 -2.37 2.23
C THR A 175 -20.36 -2.60 3.57
N GLY A 176 -20.93 -1.56 4.16
CA GLY A 176 -21.54 -1.62 5.48
C GLY A 176 -20.52 -1.61 6.64
N GLN A 177 -19.27 -1.27 6.36
CA GLN A 177 -18.23 -1.23 7.40
C GLN A 177 -17.45 0.07 7.37
N VAL A 178 -17.21 0.63 8.56
CA VAL A 178 -16.36 1.80 8.78
C VAL A 178 -15.15 1.39 9.60
N ALA A 179 -13.97 1.84 9.18
CA ALA A 179 -12.71 1.57 9.86
C ALA A 179 -12.10 2.88 10.39
N TRP A 180 -11.96 2.95 11.70
CA TRP A 180 -11.21 4.00 12.41
C TRP A 180 -9.77 3.55 12.57
N ARG A 181 -8.83 4.43 12.23
CA ARG A 181 -7.39 4.10 12.28
C ARG A 181 -6.65 5.12 13.10
N ALA A 182 -5.75 4.64 13.95
CA ALA A 182 -4.86 5.47 14.75
C ALA A 182 -3.51 4.79 14.97
N THR A 183 -2.50 5.58 15.27
CA THR A 183 -1.25 5.12 15.86
C THR A 183 -1.05 5.83 17.18
N VAL A 184 -0.61 5.10 18.20
CA VAL A 184 -0.30 5.63 19.53
C VAL A 184 1.11 5.24 19.93
N PRO A 185 1.81 6.07 20.73
CA PRO A 185 3.09 5.68 21.30
C PRO A 185 3.00 4.42 22.14
N ASP A 186 4.04 3.61 22.13
CA ASP A 186 4.22 2.43 22.98
C ASP A 186 5.63 2.43 23.56
N ASP A 187 5.78 1.81 24.72
CA ASP A 187 7.06 1.62 25.40
C ASP A 187 7.78 0.32 25.00
N GLY A 188 7.24 -0.40 24.04
CA GLY A 188 7.74 -1.71 23.59
C GLY A 188 7.18 -2.87 24.38
N SER A 189 6.12 -2.67 25.16
CA SER A 189 5.50 -3.71 25.98
C SER A 189 4.68 -4.70 25.17
N LEU A 190 4.20 -4.31 23.99
CA LEU A 190 3.41 -5.19 23.11
C LEU A 190 4.33 -6.13 22.32
N ALA A 191 4.11 -7.44 22.47
CA ALA A 191 4.81 -8.45 21.69
C ALA A 191 4.60 -8.23 20.17
N ALA A 192 5.56 -8.68 19.36
CA ALA A 192 5.47 -8.59 17.89
C ALA A 192 4.41 -9.56 17.32
N GLU A 193 3.16 -9.32 17.65
CA GLU A 193 1.99 -10.12 17.29
C GLU A 193 0.85 -9.19 16.85
N ALA A 194 -0.04 -9.71 16.01
CA ALA A 194 -1.28 -9.02 15.68
C ALA A 194 -2.41 -9.55 16.56
N HIS A 195 -3.04 -8.67 17.32
CA HIS A 195 -4.19 -9.00 18.15
C HIS A 195 -5.47 -8.55 17.48
N VAL A 196 -6.47 -9.42 17.41
CA VAL A 196 -7.80 -9.15 16.85
C VAL A 196 -8.84 -9.43 17.95
N PHE A 197 -9.44 -8.37 18.47
CA PHE A 197 -10.54 -8.45 19.44
C PHE A 197 -11.85 -8.50 18.68
N MET A 198 -12.54 -9.63 18.76
CA MET A 198 -13.74 -9.91 17.96
C MET A 198 -15.01 -9.74 18.77
N GLY A 199 -15.94 -8.93 18.27
CA GLY A 199 -17.28 -8.71 18.84
C GLY A 199 -18.35 -8.74 17.77
N PRO A 200 -19.64 -8.82 18.16
CA PRO A 200 -20.75 -8.74 17.22
C PRO A 200 -20.74 -7.41 16.46
N GLY A 201 -20.72 -7.46 15.13
CA GLY A 201 -20.74 -6.29 14.26
C GLY A 201 -19.50 -5.38 14.37
N ARG A 202 -18.45 -5.79 15.09
CA ARG A 202 -17.24 -4.99 15.26
C ARG A 202 -16.02 -5.82 15.61
N HIS A 203 -14.86 -5.27 15.27
CA HIS A 203 -13.60 -5.83 15.75
C HIS A 203 -12.53 -4.73 15.89
N LEU A 204 -11.53 -4.99 16.70
CA LEU A 204 -10.37 -4.12 16.83
C LEU A 204 -9.11 -4.92 16.56
N VAL A 205 -8.26 -4.39 15.70
CA VAL A 205 -6.94 -4.96 15.41
C VAL A 205 -5.87 -4.04 15.97
N CYS A 206 -4.93 -4.58 16.73
CA CYS A 206 -3.75 -3.83 17.15
C CYS A 206 -2.47 -4.65 17.00
N TYR A 207 -1.38 -3.96 16.70
CA TYR A 207 -0.05 -4.55 16.55
C TYR A 207 1.05 -3.49 16.63
N PRO A 208 2.27 -3.88 17.06
CA PRO A 208 3.38 -2.94 17.18
C PRO A 208 3.95 -2.55 15.82
N LEU A 209 4.47 -1.33 15.73
CA LEU A 209 5.17 -0.76 14.58
C LEU A 209 6.52 -0.17 15.02
N ARG A 210 7.43 0.05 14.06
CA ARG A 210 8.72 0.74 14.28
C ARG A 210 9.51 0.18 15.46
N GLY A 211 9.62 -1.15 15.52
CA GLY A 211 10.34 -1.83 16.59
C GLY A 211 9.65 -1.74 17.97
N GLY A 212 8.32 -1.61 18.01
CA GLY A 212 7.54 -1.52 19.23
C GLY A 212 7.37 -0.11 19.78
N ARG A 213 7.81 0.94 19.07
CA ARG A 213 7.66 2.33 19.53
C ARG A 213 6.26 2.91 19.29
N LEU A 214 5.49 2.28 18.45
CA LEU A 214 4.11 2.67 18.12
C LEU A 214 3.21 1.43 18.12
N ILE A 215 1.95 1.61 18.48
CA ILE A 215 0.89 0.64 18.26
C ILE A 215 0.00 1.17 17.13
N ASN A 216 -0.24 0.34 16.12
CA ASN A 216 -1.30 0.56 15.15
C ASN A 216 -2.61 0.05 15.71
N ILE A 217 -3.67 0.82 15.57
CA ILE A 217 -5.03 0.48 15.97
C ILE A 217 -5.94 0.62 14.77
N VAL A 218 -6.75 -0.40 14.50
CA VAL A 218 -7.83 -0.37 13.51
C VAL A 218 -9.09 -0.89 14.19
N ALA A 219 -10.04 0.00 14.43
CA ALA A 219 -11.37 -0.35 14.95
C ALA A 219 -12.35 -0.35 13.79
N VAL A 220 -13.02 -1.47 13.59
CA VAL A 220 -14.01 -1.64 12.52
C VAL A 220 -15.37 -1.88 13.15
N GLU A 221 -16.40 -1.23 12.63
CA GLU A 221 -17.78 -1.43 13.02
C GLU A 221 -18.69 -1.48 11.79
N GLU A 222 -19.76 -2.27 11.91
CA GLU A 222 -20.84 -2.30 10.93
C GLU A 222 -21.71 -1.05 11.09
N ARG A 223 -22.07 -0.44 9.95
CA ARG A 223 -22.93 0.75 9.86
C ARG A 223 -23.85 0.68 8.66
N ASP A 224 -25.04 1.21 8.80
CA ASP A 224 -26.03 1.26 7.71
C ASP A 224 -25.70 2.33 6.66
N ALA A 225 -24.92 3.33 7.03
CA ALA A 225 -24.49 4.44 6.15
C ALA A 225 -23.06 4.89 6.47
N TRP A 226 -22.45 5.48 5.45
CA TRP A 226 -21.14 6.16 5.54
C TRP A 226 -21.27 7.49 6.28
#